data_1c23b9306985a6608fe3199adf336810
#
_entry.id   1c23b9306985a6608fe3199adf336810
#
_cell.length_a   1.000
_cell.length_b   1.000
_cell.length_c   1.000
_cell.angle_alpha   90.00
_cell.angle_beta   90.00
_cell.angle_gamma   90.00
#
_symmetry.space_group_name_H-M   'P 1'
#
loop_
_entity.id
_entity.type
_entity.pdbx_description
1 polymer ?
#
loop_
_entity_poly.entity_id
_entity_poly.type
_entity_poly.pdbx_seq_one_letter_code
_entity_poly.pdbx_strand_id
1 'polypeptide(L)'
;MKQIFILFLLWFGLSLSAQDQISLLFVGDLMQHQAQIDAARQGDGYNYNDCFRHVKKEISEADMAIGNLEVTLGGKPYRGYPAFSAPDEYLHAIKEAGFDVLLTANNHCLDKGKLGLERTILMLDSLKIHHAGTYRNPEERHKNYPLLIEKNGFRIVLLNYTYGTNGLKTDRKS
;
A
#
# COMPACT_ATOMS: atom_id res chain seq x y z
N MET A 1 53.71 1.92 -56.21
CA MET A 1 52.52 1.21 -55.82
C MET A 1 52.32 1.41 -54.32
N LYS A 2 51.31 2.20 -53.90
CA LYS A 2 51.01 2.46 -52.48
C LYS A 2 49.95 1.41 -52.07
N GLN A 3 50.33 0.54 -51.12
CA GLN A 3 49.36 -0.38 -50.51
C GLN A 3 48.52 0.37 -49.47
N ILE A 4 47.21 0.41 -49.66
CA ILE A 4 46.24 0.93 -48.72
C ILE A 4 45.82 -0.22 -47.81
N PHE A 5 46.23 -0.17 -46.54
CA PHE A 5 45.77 -1.08 -45.50
C PHE A 5 44.39 -0.58 -45.04
N ILE A 6 43.32 -1.31 -45.35
CA ILE A 6 41.99 -1.08 -44.83
C ILE A 6 41.87 -1.84 -43.52
N LEU A 7 41.87 -1.12 -42.40
CA LEU A 7 41.62 -1.67 -41.07
C LEU A 7 40.10 -1.84 -40.90
N PHE A 8 39.60 -3.07 -40.99
CA PHE A 8 38.22 -3.42 -40.62
C PHE A 8 38.14 -3.43 -39.11
N LEU A 9 37.64 -2.37 -38.48
CA LEU A 9 37.21 -2.36 -37.09
C LEU A 9 35.88 -3.11 -37.00
N LEU A 10 35.95 -4.40 -36.61
CA LEU A 10 34.79 -5.18 -36.13
C LEU A 10 34.30 -4.56 -34.87
N TRP A 11 33.27 -3.73 -34.97
CA TRP A 11 32.52 -3.22 -33.84
C TRP A 11 31.64 -4.36 -33.27
N PHE A 12 32.19 -5.14 -32.38
CA PHE A 12 31.40 -6.04 -31.52
C PHE A 12 30.57 -5.16 -30.59
N GLY A 13 29.34 -4.89 -30.97
CA GLY A 13 28.34 -4.32 -30.07
C GLY A 13 28.11 -5.31 -28.93
N LEU A 14 28.79 -5.13 -27.81
CA LEU A 14 28.40 -5.74 -26.54
C LEU A 14 27.03 -5.18 -26.18
N SER A 15 25.98 -5.94 -26.52
CA SER A 15 24.66 -5.70 -25.93
C SER A 15 24.79 -5.98 -24.42
N LEU A 16 25.07 -4.94 -23.65
CA LEU A 16 24.89 -5.00 -22.21
C LEU A 16 23.38 -5.17 -22.00
N SER A 17 22.96 -6.41 -21.79
CA SER A 17 21.62 -6.68 -21.29
C SER A 17 21.60 -6.11 -19.87
N ALA A 18 20.93 -4.97 -19.69
CA ALA A 18 20.61 -4.50 -18.35
C ALA A 18 19.79 -5.60 -17.69
N GLN A 19 20.23 -6.07 -16.53
CA GLN A 19 19.45 -7.02 -15.75
C GLN A 19 18.16 -6.33 -15.34
N ASP A 20 17.03 -6.97 -15.62
CA ASP A 20 15.74 -6.46 -15.16
C ASP A 20 15.78 -6.36 -13.64
N GLN A 21 15.41 -5.21 -13.13
CA GLN A 21 15.38 -4.92 -11.69
C GLN A 21 14.06 -4.29 -11.32
N ILE A 22 13.62 -4.56 -10.10
CA ILE A 22 12.47 -3.90 -9.49
C ILE A 22 12.79 -3.59 -8.03
N SER A 23 12.48 -2.38 -7.62
CA SER A 23 12.61 -1.93 -6.24
C SER A 23 11.28 -2.06 -5.50
N LEU A 24 11.26 -2.84 -4.42
CA LEU A 24 10.10 -2.97 -3.54
C LEU A 24 10.43 -2.34 -2.20
N LEU A 25 9.67 -1.33 -1.81
CA LEU A 25 9.78 -0.69 -0.51
C LEU A 25 8.68 -1.21 0.40
N PHE A 26 9.07 -1.86 1.49
CA PHE A 26 8.15 -2.26 2.56
C PHE A 26 8.33 -1.33 3.76
N VAL A 27 7.22 -0.78 4.22
CA VAL A 27 7.19 -0.03 5.49
C VAL A 27 6.33 -0.78 6.51
N GLY A 28 6.44 -0.39 7.78
CA GLY A 28 5.62 -0.94 8.86
C GLY A 28 4.20 -0.38 8.88
N ASP A 29 3.71 -0.11 10.09
CA ASP A 29 2.32 0.20 10.35
C ASP A 29 2.00 1.66 10.01
N LEU A 30 1.02 1.81 9.14
CA LEU A 30 0.36 3.08 8.85
C LEU A 30 -0.84 3.20 9.79
N MET A 31 -0.57 3.76 10.97
CA MET A 31 -1.58 3.94 12.01
C MET A 31 -1.50 5.35 12.60
N GLN A 32 -2.52 5.73 13.36
CA GLN A 32 -2.56 7.01 14.04
C GLN A 32 -3.21 6.91 15.41
N HIS A 33 -2.58 7.49 16.40
CA HIS A 33 -3.15 7.69 17.71
C HIS A 33 -3.91 9.01 17.82
N GLN A 34 -4.64 9.21 18.92
CA GLN A 34 -5.49 10.39 19.09
C GLN A 34 -4.72 11.71 18.91
N ALA A 35 -3.50 11.80 19.45
CA ALA A 35 -2.68 12.99 19.30
C ALA A 35 -2.34 13.34 17.84
N GLN A 36 -2.21 12.34 16.97
CA GLN A 36 -1.97 12.56 15.54
C GLN A 36 -3.24 13.03 14.82
N ILE A 37 -4.41 12.49 15.21
CA ILE A 37 -5.71 12.97 14.70
C ILE A 37 -5.91 14.43 15.09
N ASP A 38 -5.63 14.77 16.35
CA ASP A 38 -5.81 16.12 16.87
C ASP A 38 -4.84 17.11 16.21
N ALA A 39 -3.58 16.69 16.01
CA ALA A 39 -2.57 17.50 15.33
C ALA A 39 -2.89 17.73 13.84
N ALA A 40 -3.56 16.78 13.18
CA ALA A 40 -3.95 16.89 11.79
C ALA A 40 -5.20 17.76 11.58
N ARG A 41 -5.93 18.14 12.64
CA ARG A 41 -7.16 18.92 12.55
C ARG A 41 -6.89 20.31 11.94
N GLN A 42 -7.64 20.63 10.88
CA GLN A 42 -7.55 21.92 10.20
C GLN A 42 -8.97 22.38 9.83
N GLY A 43 -9.47 23.39 10.53
CA GLY A 43 -10.87 23.84 10.40
C GLY A 43 -11.84 22.69 10.69
N ASP A 44 -12.74 22.43 9.74
CA ASP A 44 -13.72 21.33 9.85
C ASP A 44 -13.21 19.97 9.32
N GLY A 45 -11.98 19.92 8.81
CA GLY A 45 -11.36 18.72 8.22
C GLY A 45 -10.03 18.37 8.85
N TYR A 46 -9.24 17.61 8.10
CA TYR A 46 -7.92 17.11 8.53
C TYR A 46 -6.91 17.26 7.42
N ASN A 47 -5.65 17.50 7.78
CA ASN A 47 -4.53 17.56 6.85
C ASN A 47 -3.37 16.71 7.38
N TYR A 48 -3.02 15.67 6.65
CA TYR A 48 -1.95 14.72 6.99
C TYR A 48 -0.71 14.85 6.08
N ASN A 49 -0.65 15.87 5.22
CA ASN A 49 0.43 16.00 4.23
C ASN A 49 1.82 16.08 4.88
N ASP A 50 1.91 16.70 6.05
CA ASP A 50 3.17 16.80 6.77
C ASP A 50 3.66 15.47 7.37
N CYS A 51 2.78 14.48 7.55
CA CYS A 51 3.14 13.19 8.14
C CYS A 51 4.17 12.44 7.29
N PHE A 52 4.12 12.61 5.96
CA PHE A 52 4.98 11.89 5.01
C PHE A 52 6.09 12.77 4.41
N ARG A 53 6.14 14.05 4.76
CA ARG A 53 7.03 15.05 4.12
C ARG A 53 8.49 14.60 4.01
N HIS A 54 9.02 13.95 5.04
CA HIS A 54 10.43 13.58 5.11
C HIS A 54 10.76 12.22 4.49
N VAL A 55 9.74 11.41 4.17
CA VAL A 55 9.89 10.06 3.61
C VAL A 55 9.19 9.90 2.25
N LYS A 56 8.47 10.94 1.81
CA LYS A 56 7.71 10.91 0.55
C LYS A 56 8.59 10.60 -0.65
N LYS A 57 9.81 11.12 -0.66
CA LYS A 57 10.76 10.91 -1.75
C LYS A 57 11.10 9.43 -1.88
N GLU A 58 11.51 8.81 -0.79
CA GLU A 58 11.89 7.40 -0.75
C GLU A 58 10.70 6.49 -1.12
N ILE A 59 9.49 6.84 -0.66
CA ILE A 59 8.28 6.08 -0.98
C ILE A 59 7.96 6.19 -2.48
N SER A 60 8.00 7.40 -3.05
CA SER A 60 7.61 7.64 -4.44
C SER A 60 8.67 7.22 -5.47
N GLU A 61 9.93 7.06 -5.09
CA GLU A 61 11.01 6.63 -5.97
C GLU A 61 11.10 5.09 -6.11
N ALA A 62 10.46 4.33 -5.20
CA ALA A 62 10.35 2.88 -5.33
C ALA A 62 9.42 2.50 -6.50
N ASP A 63 9.74 1.41 -7.18
CA ASP A 63 8.83 0.87 -8.20
C ASP A 63 7.50 0.45 -7.59
N MET A 64 7.51 -0.04 -6.35
CA MET A 64 6.30 -0.36 -5.60
C MET A 64 6.53 -0.14 -4.10
N ALA A 65 5.70 0.70 -3.50
CA ALA A 65 5.69 0.95 -2.07
C ALA A 65 4.49 0.25 -1.40
N ILE A 66 4.78 -0.54 -0.37
CA ILE A 66 3.83 -1.40 0.34
C ILE A 66 3.83 -1.02 1.83
N GLY A 67 2.65 -0.79 2.41
CA GLY A 67 2.50 -0.48 3.83
C GLY A 67 1.40 -1.31 4.50
N ASN A 68 1.49 -1.51 5.82
CA ASN A 68 0.43 -2.12 6.62
C ASN A 68 -0.57 -1.04 7.08
N LEU A 69 -1.79 -1.04 6.54
CA LEU A 69 -2.83 -0.11 6.96
C LEU A 69 -3.47 -0.62 8.26
N GLU A 70 -2.92 -0.18 9.39
CA GLU A 70 -3.34 -0.66 10.72
C GLU A 70 -4.38 0.27 11.38
N VAL A 71 -5.28 0.78 10.58
CA VAL A 71 -6.47 1.53 11.02
C VAL A 71 -7.66 1.15 10.15
N THR A 72 -8.88 1.28 10.69
CA THR A 72 -10.08 1.26 9.86
C THR A 72 -10.42 2.66 9.38
N LEU A 73 -11.06 2.76 8.22
CA LEU A 73 -11.73 3.97 7.72
C LEU A 73 -13.23 3.87 8.00
N GLY A 74 -13.56 3.62 9.28
CA GLY A 74 -14.93 3.32 9.72
C GLY A 74 -15.86 4.53 9.82
N GLY A 75 -15.38 5.74 9.51
CA GLY A 75 -16.14 6.99 9.66
C GLY A 75 -16.14 7.52 11.09
N LYS A 76 -16.89 8.60 11.29
CA LYS A 76 -17.02 9.24 12.62
C LYS A 76 -17.72 8.34 13.65
N PRO A 77 -17.39 8.45 14.94
CA PRO A 77 -16.35 9.31 15.48
C PRO A 77 -14.95 8.73 15.22
N TYR A 78 -14.02 9.60 14.82
CA TYR A 78 -12.63 9.23 14.62
C TYR A 78 -11.95 8.99 15.98
N ARG A 79 -11.05 7.97 16.02
CA ARG A 79 -10.41 7.52 17.26
C ARG A 79 -9.02 6.97 17.00
N GLY A 80 -8.14 7.19 18.00
CA GLY A 80 -6.92 6.43 18.19
C GLY A 80 -7.16 5.13 18.97
N TYR A 81 -6.11 4.64 19.62
CA TYR A 81 -6.16 3.44 20.46
C TYR A 81 -7.31 3.51 21.50
N PRO A 82 -7.98 2.39 21.83
CA PRO A 82 -7.69 1.01 21.38
C PRO A 82 -8.48 0.56 20.15
N ALA A 83 -9.37 1.37 19.59
CA ALA A 83 -10.22 1.00 18.46
C ALA A 83 -10.15 2.11 17.40
N PHE A 84 -9.26 1.92 16.46
CA PHE A 84 -8.91 2.94 15.46
C PHE A 84 -10.02 3.21 14.45
N SER A 85 -10.26 4.48 14.19
CA SER A 85 -11.05 4.96 13.05
C SER A 85 -10.42 6.23 12.52
N ALA A 86 -9.77 6.16 11.37
CA ALA A 86 -9.08 7.28 10.76
C ALA A 86 -10.03 8.15 9.93
N PRO A 87 -9.78 9.48 9.84
CA PRO A 87 -10.35 10.32 8.80
C PRO A 87 -9.92 9.84 7.40
N ASP A 88 -10.78 10.04 6.42
CA ASP A 88 -10.49 9.64 5.03
C ASP A 88 -9.29 10.40 4.46
N GLU A 89 -9.05 11.61 4.92
CA GLU A 89 -7.90 12.44 4.57
C GLU A 89 -6.56 11.76 4.89
N TYR A 90 -6.54 10.86 5.88
CA TYR A 90 -5.34 10.05 6.16
C TYR A 90 -5.01 9.12 5.01
N LEU A 91 -6.02 8.43 4.43
CA LEU A 91 -5.81 7.58 3.26
C LEU A 91 -5.41 8.40 2.03
N HIS A 92 -5.98 9.58 1.84
CA HIS A 92 -5.57 10.48 0.76
C HIS A 92 -4.09 10.86 0.88
N ALA A 93 -3.63 11.21 2.08
CA ALA A 93 -2.21 11.53 2.33
C ALA A 93 -1.28 10.33 2.10
N ILE A 94 -1.70 9.11 2.47
CA ILE A 94 -0.98 7.87 2.16
C ILE A 94 -0.86 7.69 0.64
N LYS A 95 -1.94 7.87 -0.11
CA LYS A 95 -1.93 7.78 -1.57
C LYS A 95 -1.00 8.83 -2.20
N GLU A 96 -1.08 10.07 -1.74
CA GLU A 96 -0.24 11.18 -2.20
C GLU A 96 1.24 11.01 -1.82
N ALA A 97 1.54 10.26 -0.76
CA ALA A 97 2.91 9.90 -0.40
C ALA A 97 3.54 8.92 -1.40
N GLY A 98 2.73 8.20 -2.19
CA GLY A 98 3.20 7.31 -3.24
C GLY A 98 3.02 5.81 -2.94
N PHE A 99 2.24 5.44 -1.94
CA PHE A 99 1.94 4.04 -1.68
C PHE A 99 1.09 3.41 -2.79
N ASP A 100 1.53 2.27 -3.28
CA ASP A 100 0.86 1.48 -4.32
C ASP A 100 -0.03 0.40 -3.73
N VAL A 101 0.40 -0.22 -2.62
CA VAL A 101 -0.28 -1.36 -2.01
C VAL A 101 -0.43 -1.16 -0.51
N LEU A 102 -1.62 -1.46 -0.01
CA LEU A 102 -1.89 -1.48 1.42
C LEU A 102 -2.31 -2.87 1.88
N LEU A 103 -1.59 -3.40 2.85
CA LEU A 103 -1.91 -4.65 3.52
C LEU A 103 -2.93 -4.37 4.63
N THR A 104 -4.00 -5.13 4.69
CA THR A 104 -5.15 -4.84 5.55
C THR A 104 -5.46 -5.91 6.58
N ALA A 105 -4.83 -7.10 6.50
CA ALA A 105 -4.98 -8.11 7.54
C ALA A 105 -4.01 -7.84 8.69
N ASN A 106 -4.53 -7.26 9.75
CA ASN A 106 -3.86 -6.99 11.01
C ASN A 106 -4.86 -7.12 12.17
N ASN A 107 -4.40 -6.97 13.40
CA ASN A 107 -5.25 -7.11 14.59
C ASN A 107 -6.29 -5.99 14.73
N HIS A 108 -6.14 -4.85 14.04
CA HIS A 108 -7.04 -3.70 14.06
C HIS A 108 -8.02 -3.65 12.88
N CYS A 109 -7.99 -4.60 11.97
CA CYS A 109 -8.84 -4.58 10.77
C CYS A 109 -10.37 -4.62 11.07
N LEU A 110 -10.76 -5.03 12.26
CA LEU A 110 -12.16 -5.10 12.73
C LEU A 110 -12.52 -4.06 13.79
N ASP A 111 -11.72 -3.07 14.09
CA ASP A 111 -11.96 -2.09 15.16
C ASP A 111 -13.30 -1.35 15.05
N LYS A 112 -13.82 -1.21 13.85
CA LYS A 112 -15.17 -0.67 13.57
C LYS A 112 -16.14 -1.75 13.07
N GLY A 113 -15.86 -3.01 13.39
CA GLY A 113 -16.65 -4.17 12.99
C GLY A 113 -16.69 -4.39 11.47
N LYS A 114 -17.61 -5.23 11.03
CA LYS A 114 -17.79 -5.56 9.61
C LYS A 114 -17.99 -4.32 8.73
N LEU A 115 -18.86 -3.41 9.14
CA LEU A 115 -19.13 -2.18 8.37
C LEU A 115 -17.89 -1.30 8.21
N GLY A 116 -17.05 -1.22 9.24
CA GLY A 116 -15.79 -0.48 9.16
C GLY A 116 -14.79 -1.14 8.21
N LEU A 117 -14.67 -2.46 8.25
CA LEU A 117 -13.85 -3.23 7.32
C LEU A 117 -14.33 -3.04 5.87
N GLU A 118 -15.61 -3.23 5.61
CA GLU A 118 -16.18 -3.07 4.26
C GLU A 118 -15.99 -1.66 3.73
N ARG A 119 -16.21 -0.63 4.59
CA ARG A 119 -15.96 0.76 4.22
C ARG A 119 -14.49 1.02 3.91
N THR A 120 -13.57 0.46 4.69
CA THR A 120 -12.13 0.58 4.43
C THR A 120 -11.78 0.06 3.04
N ILE A 121 -12.30 -1.11 2.65
CA ILE A 121 -12.10 -1.69 1.32
C ILE A 121 -12.66 -0.76 0.23
N LEU A 122 -13.89 -0.26 0.41
CA LEU A 122 -14.50 0.67 -0.55
C LEU A 122 -13.69 1.96 -0.73
N MET A 123 -13.08 2.48 0.34
CA MET A 123 -12.22 3.66 0.25
C MET A 123 -10.93 3.35 -0.52
N LEU A 124 -10.32 2.19 -0.29
CA LEU A 124 -9.14 1.74 -1.04
C LEU A 124 -9.45 1.59 -2.53
N ASP A 125 -10.57 0.94 -2.86
CA ASP A 125 -11.06 0.77 -4.24
C ASP A 125 -11.29 2.13 -4.92
N SER A 126 -11.90 3.08 -4.21
CA SER A 126 -12.21 4.42 -4.75
C SER A 126 -10.96 5.19 -5.15
N LEU A 127 -9.87 5.03 -4.42
CA LEU A 127 -8.57 5.63 -4.71
C LEU A 127 -7.68 4.76 -5.61
N LYS A 128 -8.18 3.60 -6.06
CA LYS A 128 -7.43 2.65 -6.89
C LYS A 128 -6.11 2.24 -6.24
N ILE A 129 -6.12 2.02 -4.93
CA ILE A 129 -4.99 1.48 -4.19
C ILE A 129 -5.13 -0.03 -4.17
N HIS A 130 -4.10 -0.75 -4.61
CA HIS A 130 -4.08 -2.20 -4.48
C HIS A 130 -4.09 -2.58 -3.00
N HIS A 131 -4.85 -3.62 -2.65
CA HIS A 131 -4.89 -4.09 -1.26
C HIS A 131 -5.01 -5.60 -1.15
N ALA A 132 -4.54 -6.15 -0.06
CA ALA A 132 -4.63 -7.57 0.25
C ALA A 132 -4.82 -7.78 1.75
N GLY A 133 -5.54 -8.87 2.09
CA GLY A 133 -5.68 -9.33 3.48
C GLY A 133 -7.10 -9.41 3.98
N THR A 134 -7.93 -8.41 3.68
CA THR A 134 -9.36 -8.40 4.04
C THR A 134 -10.24 -8.28 2.80
N TYR A 135 -11.44 -8.84 2.87
CA TYR A 135 -12.39 -8.90 1.76
C TYR A 135 -13.82 -8.72 2.30
N ARG A 136 -14.72 -8.15 1.51
CA ARG A 136 -16.12 -7.91 1.91
C ARG A 136 -16.94 -9.20 1.96
N ASN A 137 -16.59 -10.17 1.10
CA ASN A 137 -17.27 -11.42 0.97
C ASN A 137 -16.36 -12.50 0.34
N PRO A 138 -16.77 -13.81 0.36
CA PRO A 138 -16.00 -14.91 -0.21
C PRO A 138 -15.74 -14.78 -1.71
N GLU A 139 -16.69 -14.22 -2.47
CA GLU A 139 -16.58 -14.04 -3.91
C GLU A 139 -15.46 -13.04 -4.24
N GLU A 140 -15.40 -11.93 -3.52
CA GLU A 140 -14.34 -10.93 -3.66
C GLU A 140 -12.97 -11.53 -3.30
N ARG A 141 -12.92 -12.28 -2.19
CA ARG A 141 -11.72 -13.01 -1.81
C ARG A 141 -11.26 -13.98 -2.90
N HIS A 142 -12.16 -14.78 -3.43
CA HIS A 142 -11.83 -15.75 -4.47
C HIS A 142 -11.26 -15.07 -5.73
N LYS A 143 -11.78 -13.89 -6.07
CA LYS A 143 -11.34 -13.11 -7.23
C LYS A 143 -9.98 -12.43 -7.03
N ASN A 144 -9.74 -11.91 -5.83
CA ASN A 144 -8.62 -10.98 -5.57
C ASN A 144 -7.48 -11.60 -4.75
N TYR A 145 -7.60 -12.86 -4.35
CA TYR A 145 -6.58 -13.57 -3.57
C TYR A 145 -5.98 -14.75 -4.35
N PRO A 146 -4.66 -14.88 -4.41
CA PRO A 146 -3.66 -13.92 -3.91
C PRO A 146 -3.63 -12.63 -4.73
N LEU A 147 -3.17 -11.52 -4.14
CA LEU A 147 -2.96 -10.29 -4.91
C LEU A 147 -1.77 -10.48 -5.84
N LEU A 148 -2.03 -10.43 -7.14
CA LEU A 148 -1.02 -10.51 -8.19
C LEU A 148 -0.86 -9.14 -8.85
N ILE A 149 0.37 -8.64 -8.91
CA ILE A 149 0.71 -7.39 -9.59
C ILE A 149 1.80 -7.67 -10.60
N GLU A 150 1.62 -7.17 -11.82
CA GLU A 150 2.63 -7.19 -12.87
C GLU A 150 3.23 -5.80 -13.01
N LYS A 151 4.54 -5.68 -12.83
CA LYS A 151 5.26 -4.41 -12.94
C LYS A 151 6.69 -4.63 -13.41
N ASN A 152 7.13 -3.84 -14.38
CA ASN A 152 8.49 -3.89 -14.94
C ASN A 152 8.92 -5.30 -15.38
N GLY A 153 7.99 -6.10 -15.93
CA GLY A 153 8.26 -7.48 -16.35
C GLY A 153 8.22 -8.52 -15.23
N PHE A 154 8.08 -8.11 -13.98
CA PHE A 154 7.98 -9.00 -12.84
C PHE A 154 6.53 -9.32 -12.49
N ARG A 155 6.29 -10.54 -12.02
CA ARG A 155 5.02 -10.99 -11.44
C ARG A 155 5.20 -11.13 -9.94
N ILE A 156 4.55 -10.26 -9.18
CA ILE A 156 4.68 -10.15 -7.73
C ILE A 156 3.39 -10.66 -7.11
N VAL A 157 3.53 -11.64 -6.21
CA VAL A 157 2.41 -12.20 -5.44
C VAL A 157 2.53 -11.72 -4.00
N LEU A 158 1.48 -11.06 -3.52
CA LEU A 158 1.40 -10.59 -2.13
C LEU A 158 0.38 -11.41 -1.36
N LEU A 159 0.83 -11.93 -0.22
CA LEU A 159 0.04 -12.68 0.75
C LEU A 159 0.04 -11.91 2.06
N ASN A 160 -1.14 -11.67 2.63
CA ASN A 160 -1.27 -10.97 3.90
C ASN A 160 -2.27 -11.68 4.81
N TYR A 161 -1.82 -11.99 6.01
CA TYR A 161 -2.60 -12.69 7.04
C TYR A 161 -2.41 -12.06 8.39
N THR A 162 -3.38 -12.26 9.28
CA THR A 162 -3.25 -11.93 10.70
C THR A 162 -3.59 -13.12 11.58
N TYR A 163 -2.93 -13.22 12.72
CA TYR A 163 -3.22 -14.26 13.72
C TYR A 163 -4.55 -14.01 14.43
N GLY A 164 -4.93 -12.75 14.63
CA GLY A 164 -6.13 -12.40 15.38
C GLY A 164 -6.58 -10.97 15.14
N THR A 165 -7.72 -10.65 15.72
CA THR A 165 -8.44 -9.39 15.57
C THR A 165 -8.84 -8.77 16.91
N ASN A 166 -7.89 -8.70 17.85
CA ASN A 166 -8.07 -8.14 19.21
C ASN A 166 -9.28 -8.72 19.95
N GLY A 167 -9.52 -10.04 19.80
CA GLY A 167 -10.63 -10.74 20.43
C GLY A 167 -11.99 -10.55 19.77
N LEU A 168 -12.06 -9.74 18.71
CA LEU A 168 -13.28 -9.62 17.89
C LEU A 168 -13.46 -10.88 17.05
N LYS A 169 -14.68 -11.41 17.03
CA LYS A 169 -14.96 -12.63 16.27
C LYS A 169 -15.01 -12.33 14.78
N THR A 170 -14.21 -13.06 14.04
CA THR A 170 -14.36 -13.18 12.59
C THR A 170 -15.39 -14.27 12.28
N ASP A 171 -16.21 -14.08 11.27
CA ASP A 171 -16.98 -15.21 10.72
C ASP A 171 -15.98 -16.14 10.03
N ARG A 172 -15.80 -17.35 10.59
CA ARG A 172 -14.83 -18.35 10.06
C ARG A 172 -15.21 -18.88 8.68
N LYS A 173 -16.27 -18.35 8.08
CA LYS A 173 -16.73 -18.69 6.73
C LYS A 173 -16.30 -17.67 5.68
N SER A 174 -15.60 -16.61 6.07
CA SER A 174 -15.04 -15.60 5.15
C SER A 174 -13.59 -15.87 4.84
#